data_6e44ef06348f6eab8e96d4cc0afcb7da
#
_entry.id   6e44ef06348f6eab8e96d4cc0afcb7da
#
_cell.length_a   1.000
_cell.length_b   1.000
_cell.length_c   1.000
_cell.angle_alpha   90.00
_cell.angle_beta   90.00
_cell.angle_gamma   90.00
#
_symmetry.space_group_name_H-M   'P 1'
#
loop_
_entity.id
_entity.type
_entity.pdbx_description
1 polymer ?
#
loop_
_entity_poly.entity_id
_entity_poly.type
_entity_poly.pdbx_seq_one_letter_code
_entity_poly.pdbx_strand_id
1 'polypeptide(L)' 'KDLEAAALSFDGVSSAYAIQAGRELRVMVESAKVTDEVAHQLSYDISEKIQNELTYPGQVKITVIRETRAVNIAR' A
#
# COMPACT_ATOMS: atom_id res chain seq x y z
N LYS A 1 -11.26 6.03 -1.74
CA LYS A 1 -11.79 4.78 -1.18
C LYS A 1 -11.49 3.58 -2.05
N ASP A 2 -11.71 3.74 -3.34
CA ASP A 2 -11.45 2.62 -4.25
C ASP A 2 -9.96 2.28 -4.30
N LEU A 3 -9.12 3.31 -4.22
CA LEU A 3 -7.67 3.09 -4.22
C LEU A 3 -7.25 2.31 -2.98
N GLU A 4 -7.78 2.69 -1.83
CA GLU A 4 -7.44 2.02 -0.58
C GLU A 4 -7.94 0.59 -0.58
N ALA A 5 -9.15 0.37 -1.08
CA ALA A 5 -9.71 -0.97 -1.14
C ALA A 5 -8.89 -1.86 -2.07
N ALA A 6 -8.43 -1.32 -3.19
CA ALA A 6 -7.61 -2.09 -4.12
C ALA A 6 -6.31 -2.55 -3.46
N ALA A 7 -5.67 -1.66 -2.69
CA ALA A 7 -4.43 -2.01 -2.02
C ALA A 7 -4.68 -3.01 -0.90
N LEU A 8 -5.77 -2.85 -0.16
CA LEU A 8 -6.06 -3.73 0.96
C LEU A 8 -6.42 -5.15 0.54
N SER A 9 -6.73 -5.36 -0.73
CA SER A 9 -7.04 -6.70 -1.22
C SER A 9 -5.80 -7.58 -1.36
N PHE A 10 -4.60 -7.01 -1.25
CA PHE A 10 -3.38 -7.78 -1.36
C PHE A 10 -2.94 -8.31 0.00
N ASP A 11 -2.38 -9.52 -0.01
CA ASP A 11 -1.84 -10.11 1.20
C ASP A 11 -0.64 -9.30 1.70
N GLY A 12 -0.54 -9.17 3.02
CA GLY A 12 0.58 -8.47 3.62
C GLY A 12 0.35 -6.99 3.84
N VAL A 13 -0.69 -6.42 3.24
CA VAL A 13 -1.01 -5.02 3.43
C VAL A 13 -1.80 -4.85 4.71
N SER A 14 -1.27 -4.04 5.64
CA SER A 14 -1.95 -3.79 6.90
C SER A 14 -2.85 -2.57 6.84
N SER A 15 -2.48 -1.56 6.06
CA SER A 15 -3.31 -0.38 5.90
C SER A 15 -2.91 0.36 4.63
N ALA A 16 -3.78 1.25 4.19
CA ALA A 16 -3.52 2.04 2.99
C ALA A 16 -4.21 3.39 3.15
N TYR A 17 -3.52 4.44 2.69
CA TYR A 17 -4.01 5.80 2.79
C TYR A 17 -3.86 6.52 1.47
N ALA A 18 -4.95 7.05 0.97
CA ALA A 18 -4.92 7.84 -0.25
C ALA A 18 -4.71 9.31 0.10
N ILE A 19 -3.68 9.90 -0.46
CA ILE A 19 -3.36 11.31 -0.25
C ILE A 19 -3.66 12.03 -1.56
N GLN A 20 -4.79 12.70 -1.60
CA GLN A 20 -5.28 13.27 -2.85
C GLN A 20 -4.46 14.46 -3.32
N ALA A 21 -3.97 15.26 -2.38
CA ALA A 21 -3.22 16.44 -2.75
C ALA A 21 -1.97 16.10 -3.55
N GLY A 22 -1.30 15.00 -3.18
CA GLY A 22 -0.11 14.54 -3.88
C GLY A 22 -0.35 13.41 -4.86
N ARG A 23 -1.61 13.03 -5.05
CA ARG A 23 -1.95 11.87 -5.88
C ARG A 23 -1.12 10.66 -5.52
N GLU A 24 -1.12 10.35 -4.24
CA GLU A 24 -0.27 9.30 -3.70
C GLU A 24 -1.12 8.31 -2.94
N LEU A 25 -0.79 7.04 -3.08
CA LEU A 25 -1.37 5.98 -2.26
C LEU A 25 -0.25 5.39 -1.42
N ARG A 26 -0.33 5.58 -0.13
CA ARG A 26 0.64 5.00 0.80
C ARG A 26 0.12 3.69 1.33
N VAL A 27 0.93 2.66 1.16
CA VAL A 27 0.56 1.30 1.53
C VAL A 27 1.51 0.83 2.61
N MET A 28 0.95 0.47 3.77
CA MET A 28 1.74 0.00 4.90
C MET A 28 1.72 -1.52 4.93
N VAL A 29 2.89 -2.12 5.00
CA VAL A 29 3.02 -3.57 5.07
C VAL A 29 3.89 -3.93 6.26
N GLU A 30 3.65 -5.12 6.82
CA GLU A 30 4.42 -5.60 7.96
C GLU A 30 5.75 -6.17 7.49
N SER A 31 6.85 -5.65 8.03
CA SER A 31 8.17 -6.08 7.61
C SER A 31 8.41 -7.56 7.92
N ALA A 32 7.72 -8.11 8.93
CA ALA A 32 7.86 -9.52 9.26
C ALA A 32 7.28 -10.44 8.18
N LYS A 33 6.32 -9.94 7.42
CA LYS A 33 5.64 -10.74 6.39
C LYS A 33 6.07 -10.39 4.98
N VAL A 34 6.61 -9.20 4.79
CA VAL A 34 6.89 -8.67 3.46
C VAL A 34 8.35 -8.24 3.43
N THR A 35 9.14 -8.93 2.62
CA THR A 35 10.54 -8.54 2.40
C THR A 35 10.61 -7.34 1.47
N ASP A 36 11.82 -6.76 1.33
CA ASP A 36 12.00 -5.63 0.41
C ASP A 36 11.62 -6.01 -1.01
N GLU A 37 12.01 -7.21 -1.42
CA GLU A 37 11.70 -7.67 -2.78
C GLU A 37 10.21 -7.81 -2.98
N VAL A 38 9.53 -8.39 -1.99
CA VAL A 38 8.07 -8.56 -2.07
C VAL A 38 7.38 -7.20 -2.05
N ALA A 39 7.89 -6.27 -1.24
CA ALA A 39 7.32 -4.93 -1.21
C ALA A 39 7.45 -4.24 -2.56
N HIS A 40 8.58 -4.42 -3.22
CA HIS A 40 8.79 -3.85 -4.54
C HIS A 40 7.81 -4.43 -5.55
N GLN A 41 7.67 -5.74 -5.54
CA GLN A 41 6.72 -6.41 -6.43
C GLN A 41 5.29 -5.98 -6.11
N LEU A 42 5.00 -5.80 -4.83
CA LEU A 42 3.67 -5.39 -4.40
C LEU A 42 3.31 -4.02 -4.93
N SER A 43 4.26 -3.08 -4.92
CA SER A 43 4.00 -1.75 -5.45
C SER A 43 3.62 -1.81 -6.93
N TYR A 44 4.28 -2.69 -7.68
CA TYR A 44 3.98 -2.87 -9.09
C TYR A 44 2.61 -3.50 -9.28
N ASP A 45 2.30 -4.53 -8.49
CA ASP A 45 1.03 -5.23 -8.61
C ASP A 45 -0.14 -4.31 -8.27
N ILE A 46 0.01 -3.49 -7.24
CA ILE A 46 -1.03 -2.53 -6.86
C ILE A 46 -1.22 -1.51 -7.96
N SER A 47 -0.12 -1.03 -8.52
CA SER A 47 -0.19 -0.06 -9.61
C SER A 47 -0.94 -0.63 -10.81
N GLU A 48 -0.65 -1.88 -11.16
CA GLU A 48 -1.34 -2.53 -12.28
C GLU A 48 -2.81 -2.71 -12.01
N LYS A 49 -3.16 -3.12 -10.79
CA LYS A 49 -4.56 -3.31 -10.43
C LYS A 49 -5.33 -2.01 -10.56
N ILE A 50 -4.74 -0.90 -10.11
CA ILE A 50 -5.38 0.39 -10.19
C ILE A 50 -5.57 0.80 -11.65
N GLN A 51 -4.55 0.60 -12.47
CA GLN A 51 -4.64 0.97 -13.88
C GLN A 51 -5.69 0.16 -14.63
N ASN A 52 -5.81 -1.12 -14.28
CA ASN A 52 -6.69 -2.03 -15.01
C ASN A 52 -8.14 -1.98 -14.53
N GLU A 53 -8.35 -1.73 -13.24
CA GLU A 53 -9.68 -1.87 -12.65
C GLU A 53 -10.32 -0.52 -12.30
N LEU A 54 -9.52 0.52 -12.14
CA LEU A 54 -10.05 1.83 -11.75
C LEU A 54 -9.73 2.83 -12.83
N THR A 55 -10.74 3.61 -13.20
CA THR A 55 -10.54 4.74 -14.10
C THR A 55 -10.06 5.91 -13.26
N TYR A 56 -8.83 6.33 -13.47
CA TYR A 56 -8.27 7.41 -12.70
C TYR A 56 -7.56 8.40 -13.63
N PRO A 57 -7.92 9.67 -13.56
CA PRO A 57 -7.30 10.67 -14.46
C PRO A 57 -5.91 11.02 -13.95
N GLY A 58 -4.91 10.68 -14.74
CA GLY A 58 -3.53 11.01 -14.40
C GLY A 58 -2.84 9.88 -13.67
N GLN A 59 -1.71 10.22 -13.09
CA GLN A 59 -0.85 9.24 -12.44
C GLN A 59 -1.06 9.24 -10.93
N VAL A 60 -0.92 8.07 -10.32
CA VAL A 60 -0.96 7.91 -8.89
C VAL A 60 0.36 7.31 -8.45
N LYS A 61 0.99 7.96 -7.48
CA LYS A 61 2.24 7.45 -6.93
C LYS A 61 1.93 6.40 -5.87
N ILE A 62 2.50 5.22 -6.04
CA ILE A 62 2.31 4.13 -5.09
C ILE A 62 3.55 4.02 -4.22
N THR A 63 3.39 4.22 -2.93
CA THR A 63 4.48 4.16 -1.98
C THR A 63 4.22 3.03 -1.00
N VAL A 64 5.08 2.01 -1.00
CA VAL A 64 4.94 0.88 -0.09
C VAL A 64 5.95 1.07 1.04
N ILE A 65 5.45 1.09 2.26
CA ILE A 65 6.27 1.33 3.45
C ILE A 65 6.23 0.09 4.32
N ARG A 66 7.41 -0.48 4.57
CA ARG A 66 7.52 -1.59 5.50
C ARG A 66 7.65 -1.03 6.91
N GLU A 67 6.85 -1.56 7.82
CA GLU A 67 6.90 -1.09 9.19
C GLU A 67 7.12 -2.26 10.14
N THR A 68 7.87 -1.97 11.20
CA THR A 68 8.05 -2.91 12.29
C THR A 68 7.21 -2.42 13.44
N ARG A 69 6.31 -3.27 13.91
CA ARG A 69 5.45 -2.92 15.01
C ARG A 69 5.99 -3.52 16.31
N ALA A 70 6.23 -2.66 17.28
CA ALA A 70 6.64 -3.09 18.61
C ALA A 70 5.56 -2.63 19.58
N VAL A 71 5.06 -3.56 20.38
CA VAL A 71 4.01 -3.26 21.35
C VAL A 71 4.54 -3.58 22.74
N ASN A 72 4.38 -2.60 23.61
CA ASN A 72 4.77 -2.77 24.99
C ASN A 72 3.66 -2.21 25.87
N ILE A 73 3.33 -2.93 26.93
CA ILE A 73 2.24 -2.52 27.80
C ILE A 73 2.84 -1.92 29.07
N ALA A 74 2.55 -0.65 29.28
CA ALA A 74 2.95 0.03 30.50
C ALA A 74 1.94 -0.24 31.60
N ARG A 75 2.44 -0.47 32.79
CA ARG A 75 1.59 -0.81 33.93
C ARG A 75 1.79 0.15 35.08
#